data_1870cb9e302ca0a10673c28a20cd0514
#
_entry.id   1870cb9e302ca0a10673c28a20cd0514
#
_cell.length_a   1.000
_cell.length_b   1.000
_cell.length_c   1.000
_cell.angle_alpha   90.00
_cell.angle_beta   90.00
_cell.angle_gamma   90.00
#
_symmetry.space_group_name_H-M   'P 1'
#
loop_
_entity.id
_entity.type
_entity.pdbx_description
1 polymer ?
#
loop_
_entity_poly.entity_id
_entity_poly.type
_entity_poly.pdbx_seq_one_letter_code
_entity_poly.pdbx_strand_id
1 'polypeptide(L)'
;DSLTFLDGQNNQISLNDFNGKLILLNFWATWCAPCKEEMPSLDLLQSNKKLDNLKIFPINVGKDNSEKSTVFFKDLKIKNLNPYFDSPKTLAKKFGLRGIPTTILFNKRGEEFARIIGSTDFSDKKFIEWLSSYN
;
A
#
# COMPACT_ATOMS: atom_id res chain seq x y z
N ASP A 1 5.87 11.90 15.34
CA ASP A 1 6.75 11.18 14.44
C ASP A 1 6.17 11.11 13.05
N SER A 2 6.91 11.61 12.09
CA SER A 2 6.48 11.52 10.70
C SER A 2 6.78 10.15 10.14
N LEU A 3 5.79 9.58 9.44
CA LEU A 3 5.96 8.33 8.72
C LEU A 3 6.39 8.68 7.30
N THR A 4 7.61 8.28 6.95
CA THR A 4 8.20 8.63 5.65
C THR A 4 8.70 7.38 4.92
N PHE A 5 8.68 7.46 3.61
CA PHE A 5 9.21 6.44 2.70
C PHE A 5 9.61 7.11 1.39
N LEU A 6 10.11 6.34 0.43
CA LEU A 6 10.62 6.89 -0.83
C LEU A 6 9.72 6.50 -1.99
N ASP A 7 9.63 7.39 -2.99
CA ASP A 7 9.04 7.04 -4.28
C ASP A 7 10.08 6.41 -5.21
N GLY A 8 9.70 6.12 -6.45
CA GLY A 8 10.58 5.49 -7.42
C GLY A 8 11.76 6.35 -7.88
N GLN A 9 11.74 7.64 -7.59
CA GLN A 9 12.81 8.59 -7.95
C GLN A 9 13.61 9.04 -6.72
N ASN A 10 13.50 8.31 -5.60
CA ASN A 10 14.16 8.60 -4.33
C ASN A 10 13.71 9.90 -3.66
N ASN A 11 12.53 10.40 -4.01
CA ASN A 11 11.92 11.53 -3.30
C ASN A 11 11.26 11.02 -2.02
N GLN A 12 11.44 11.77 -0.94
CA GLN A 12 10.80 11.43 0.33
C GLN A 12 9.33 11.78 0.32
N ILE A 13 8.50 10.81 0.70
CA ILE A 13 7.06 10.98 0.85
C ILE A 13 6.75 10.96 2.34
N SER A 14 5.95 11.91 2.81
CA SER A 14 5.50 11.97 4.20
C SER A 14 3.99 11.75 4.25
N LEU A 15 3.52 10.85 5.11
CA LEU A 15 2.09 10.63 5.28
C LEU A 15 1.37 11.87 5.80
N ASN A 16 2.07 12.75 6.50
CA ASN A 16 1.47 14.00 6.97
C ASN A 16 0.99 14.90 5.83
N ASP A 17 1.59 14.76 4.65
CA ASP A 17 1.18 15.54 3.46
C ASP A 17 -0.15 15.06 2.90
N PHE A 18 -0.68 13.95 3.38
CA PHE A 18 -1.93 13.36 2.91
C PHE A 18 -3.04 13.41 3.96
N ASN A 19 -2.94 14.36 4.89
CA ASN A 19 -3.98 14.59 5.90
C ASN A 19 -5.33 14.82 5.22
N GLY A 20 -6.36 14.20 5.75
CA GLY A 20 -7.69 14.25 5.16
C GLY A 20 -7.97 13.13 4.17
N LYS A 21 -6.96 12.35 3.79
CA LYS A 21 -7.13 11.20 2.92
C LYS A 21 -7.32 9.92 3.74
N LEU A 22 -8.08 8.99 3.19
CA LEU A 22 -8.11 7.61 3.65
C LEU A 22 -6.88 6.94 3.06
N ILE A 23 -6.02 6.35 3.90
CA ILE A 23 -4.73 5.84 3.45
C ILE A 23 -4.63 4.33 3.65
N LEU A 24 -4.14 3.63 2.64
CA LEU A 24 -3.83 2.22 2.70
C LEU A 24 -2.35 2.03 2.38
N LEU A 25 -1.59 1.50 3.34
CA LEU A 25 -0.22 1.08 3.12
C LEU A 25 -0.22 -0.43 2.90
N ASN A 26 0.39 -0.87 1.81
CA ASN A 26 0.53 -2.30 1.51
C ASN A 26 2.02 -2.63 1.43
N PHE A 27 2.50 -3.45 2.35
CA PHE A 27 3.90 -3.85 2.42
C PHE A 27 4.11 -5.14 1.65
N TRP A 28 5.03 -5.14 0.68
CA TRP A 28 5.19 -6.22 -0.29
C TRP A 28 6.65 -6.38 -0.73
N ALA A 29 6.93 -7.44 -1.49
CA ALA A 29 8.21 -7.64 -2.18
C ALA A 29 7.98 -8.42 -3.47
N THR A 30 8.89 -8.31 -4.43
CA THR A 30 8.72 -8.95 -5.75
C THR A 30 8.76 -10.48 -5.68
N TRP A 31 9.44 -11.02 -4.67
CA TRP A 31 9.59 -12.48 -4.49
C TRP A 31 8.43 -13.10 -3.67
N CYS A 32 7.48 -12.30 -3.26
CA CYS A 32 6.39 -12.72 -2.37
C CYS A 32 5.17 -13.13 -3.22
N ALA A 33 4.90 -14.44 -3.31
CA ALA A 33 3.79 -14.94 -4.13
C ALA A 33 2.42 -14.42 -3.69
N PRO A 34 2.05 -14.42 -2.40
CA PRO A 34 0.77 -13.85 -1.97
C PRO A 34 0.65 -12.35 -2.28
N CYS A 35 1.75 -11.61 -2.24
CA CYS A 35 1.76 -10.20 -2.62
C CYS A 35 1.39 -10.04 -4.10
N LYS A 36 1.95 -10.90 -4.94
CA LYS A 36 1.67 -10.91 -6.37
C LYS A 36 0.19 -11.20 -6.65
N GLU A 37 -0.39 -12.14 -5.91
CA GLU A 37 -1.78 -12.54 -6.09
C GLU A 37 -2.76 -11.41 -5.79
N GLU A 38 -2.50 -10.61 -4.74
CA GLU A 38 -3.43 -9.56 -4.34
C GLU A 38 -3.27 -8.25 -5.10
N MET A 39 -2.12 -8.01 -5.73
CA MET A 39 -1.79 -6.71 -6.32
C MET A 39 -2.79 -6.25 -7.39
N PRO A 40 -3.30 -7.11 -8.29
CA PRO A 40 -4.30 -6.67 -9.26
C PRO A 40 -5.60 -6.16 -8.62
N SER A 41 -6.08 -6.80 -7.55
CA SER A 41 -7.28 -6.33 -6.87
C SER A 41 -7.02 -5.02 -6.12
N LEU A 42 -5.81 -4.86 -5.59
CA LEU A 42 -5.38 -3.60 -4.96
C LEU A 42 -5.36 -2.46 -5.98
N ASP A 43 -4.88 -2.75 -7.18
CA ASP A 43 -4.86 -1.79 -8.28
C ASP A 43 -6.27 -1.29 -8.62
N LEU A 44 -7.22 -2.22 -8.73
CA LEU A 44 -8.61 -1.87 -9.00
C LEU A 44 -9.22 -1.05 -7.87
N LEU A 45 -8.85 -1.34 -6.64
CA LEU A 45 -9.35 -0.60 -5.48
C LEU A 45 -9.02 0.88 -5.57
N GLN A 46 -7.83 1.23 -6.06
CA GLN A 46 -7.42 2.63 -6.20
C GLN A 46 -8.33 3.41 -7.15
N SER A 47 -8.90 2.76 -8.14
CA SER A 47 -9.78 3.41 -9.11
C SER A 47 -11.27 3.26 -8.78
N ASN A 48 -11.61 2.68 -7.64
CA ASN A 48 -13.00 2.45 -7.26
C ASN A 48 -13.66 3.79 -6.89
N LYS A 49 -14.78 4.11 -7.56
CA LYS A 49 -15.47 5.39 -7.37
C LYS A 49 -16.05 5.58 -5.97
N LYS A 50 -16.35 4.49 -5.27
CA LYS A 50 -16.83 4.54 -3.88
C LYS A 50 -15.74 4.96 -2.91
N LEU A 51 -14.49 4.94 -3.35
CA LEU A 51 -13.30 5.21 -2.55
C LEU A 51 -12.47 6.32 -3.18
N ASP A 52 -13.13 7.37 -3.63
CA ASP A 52 -12.48 8.47 -4.35
C ASP A 52 -11.52 9.28 -3.48
N ASN A 53 -11.59 9.15 -2.16
CA ASN A 53 -10.66 9.80 -1.24
C ASN A 53 -9.55 8.84 -0.76
N LEU A 54 -9.50 7.62 -1.27
CA LEU A 54 -8.49 6.63 -0.89
C LEU A 54 -7.18 6.89 -1.64
N LYS A 55 -6.08 6.86 -0.91
CA LYS A 55 -4.74 6.83 -1.50
C LYS A 55 -4.03 5.56 -1.05
N ILE A 56 -3.58 4.77 -2.01
CA ILE A 56 -2.86 3.52 -1.77
C ILE A 56 -1.38 3.71 -2.04
N PHE A 57 -0.56 3.27 -1.09
CA PHE A 57 0.89 3.25 -1.23
C PHE A 57 1.39 1.82 -1.09
N PRO A 58 1.68 1.12 -2.22
CA PRO A 58 2.40 -0.16 -2.15
C PRO A 58 3.85 0.13 -1.82
N ILE A 59 4.32 -0.37 -0.67
CA ILE A 59 5.66 -0.08 -0.17
C ILE A 59 6.49 -1.35 -0.17
N ASN A 60 7.53 -1.38 -1.01
CA ASN A 60 8.43 -2.52 -1.10
C ASN A 60 9.35 -2.55 0.13
N VAL A 61 9.34 -3.67 0.85
CA VAL A 61 10.20 -3.88 2.02
C VAL A 61 11.33 -4.85 1.75
N GLY A 62 11.41 -5.36 0.52
CA GLY A 62 12.52 -6.22 0.11
C GLY A 62 13.76 -5.42 -0.25
N LYS A 63 14.72 -6.10 -0.83
CA LYS A 63 15.92 -5.44 -1.37
C LYS A 63 15.78 -5.15 -2.85
N ASP A 64 14.54 -5.09 -3.32
CA ASP A 64 14.26 -4.82 -4.73
C ASP A 64 14.51 -3.35 -5.03
N ASN A 65 15.06 -3.10 -6.22
CA ASN A 65 15.26 -1.72 -6.67
C ASN A 65 14.01 -1.24 -7.42
N SER A 66 14.03 0.03 -7.80
CA SER A 66 12.94 0.65 -8.54
C SER A 66 12.68 -0.06 -9.87
N GLU A 67 13.73 -0.51 -10.55
CA GLU A 67 13.63 -1.19 -11.83
C GLU A 67 12.88 -2.52 -11.72
N LYS A 68 13.25 -3.36 -10.74
CA LYS A 68 12.56 -4.64 -10.50
C LYS A 68 11.10 -4.44 -10.16
N SER A 69 10.79 -3.44 -9.35
CA SER A 69 9.43 -3.13 -8.96
C SER A 69 8.61 -2.64 -10.16
N THR A 70 9.20 -1.84 -11.02
CA THR A 70 8.56 -1.36 -12.24
C THR A 70 8.24 -2.51 -13.19
N VAL A 71 9.18 -3.45 -13.38
CA VAL A 71 8.96 -4.64 -14.21
C VAL A 71 7.84 -5.49 -13.62
N PHE A 72 7.85 -5.69 -12.30
CA PHE A 72 6.81 -6.46 -11.60
C PHE A 72 5.42 -5.86 -11.85
N PHE A 73 5.29 -4.55 -11.70
CA PHE A 73 4.00 -3.87 -11.94
C PHE A 73 3.59 -3.96 -13.40
N LYS A 74 4.53 -3.83 -14.32
CA LYS A 74 4.25 -3.95 -15.76
C LYS A 74 3.75 -5.36 -16.11
N ASP A 75 4.41 -6.39 -15.57
CA ASP A 75 4.03 -7.77 -15.83
C ASP A 75 2.62 -8.09 -15.32
N LEU A 76 2.23 -7.48 -14.21
CA LEU A 76 0.88 -7.63 -13.64
C LEU A 76 -0.14 -6.66 -14.24
N LYS A 77 0.28 -5.81 -15.17
CA LYS A 77 -0.58 -4.81 -15.84
C LYS A 77 -1.20 -3.83 -14.85
N ILE A 78 -0.44 -3.44 -13.84
CA ILE A 78 -0.85 -2.46 -12.84
C ILE A 78 -0.93 -1.08 -13.50
N LYS A 79 -2.05 -0.36 -13.30
CA LYS A 79 -2.32 0.92 -13.97
C LYS A 79 -2.48 2.09 -13.02
N ASN A 80 -2.94 1.83 -11.80
CA ASN A 80 -3.38 2.88 -10.87
C ASN A 80 -2.44 3.05 -9.68
N LEU A 81 -1.42 2.20 -9.56
CA LEU A 81 -0.49 2.19 -8.45
C LEU A 81 0.93 2.47 -8.92
N ASN A 82 1.69 3.10 -8.05
CA ASN A 82 3.13 3.31 -8.24
C ASN A 82 3.90 2.58 -7.13
N PRO A 83 5.11 2.09 -7.40
CA PRO A 83 5.91 1.46 -6.34
C PRO A 83 6.56 2.51 -5.45
N TYR A 84 6.56 2.24 -4.15
CA TYR A 84 7.25 3.02 -3.13
C TYR A 84 8.19 2.09 -2.36
N PHE A 85 9.09 2.66 -1.56
CA PHE A 85 10.16 1.90 -0.95
C PHE A 85 10.39 2.33 0.49
N ASP A 86 10.49 1.34 1.39
CA ASP A 86 10.84 1.56 2.79
C ASP A 86 12.36 1.33 2.94
N SER A 87 13.12 2.35 2.68
CA SER A 87 14.57 2.28 2.80
C SER A 87 15.03 3.32 3.81
N PRO A 88 15.75 2.91 4.85
CA PRO A 88 16.29 1.59 5.18
C PRO A 88 15.41 0.71 6.09
N LYS A 89 14.21 0.41 5.71
CA LYS A 89 13.25 -0.44 6.44
C LYS A 89 12.73 0.16 7.75
N THR A 90 12.63 1.47 7.78
CA THR A 90 12.20 2.19 8.97
C THR A 90 10.75 1.96 9.32
N LEU A 91 9.86 1.97 8.32
CA LEU A 91 8.43 1.75 8.54
C LEU A 91 8.12 0.33 8.97
N ALA A 92 8.77 -0.66 8.35
CA ALA A 92 8.58 -2.06 8.73
C ALA A 92 8.87 -2.26 10.21
N LYS A 93 9.91 -1.62 10.73
CA LYS A 93 10.25 -1.68 12.15
C LYS A 93 9.24 -0.94 13.01
N LYS A 94 8.85 0.28 12.62
CA LYS A 94 7.90 1.09 13.38
C LYS A 94 6.57 0.38 13.56
N PHE A 95 6.10 -0.30 12.50
CA PHE A 95 4.83 -1.02 12.56
C PHE A 95 4.95 -2.42 13.12
N GLY A 96 6.17 -2.90 13.39
CA GLY A 96 6.39 -4.24 13.91
C GLY A 96 5.92 -5.31 12.94
N LEU A 97 6.20 -5.17 11.65
CA LEU A 97 5.75 -6.12 10.65
C LEU A 97 6.33 -7.51 10.92
N ARG A 98 5.47 -8.52 10.88
CA ARG A 98 5.84 -9.92 11.09
C ARG A 98 5.92 -10.73 9.80
N GLY A 99 5.48 -10.15 8.71
CA GLY A 99 5.49 -10.81 7.42
C GLY A 99 4.84 -9.95 6.37
N ILE A 100 4.89 -10.41 5.13
CA ILE A 100 4.27 -9.76 3.98
C ILE A 100 3.38 -10.76 3.25
N PRO A 101 2.30 -10.31 2.62
CA PRO A 101 1.85 -8.93 2.63
C PRO A 101 1.21 -8.54 3.97
N THR A 102 1.33 -7.28 4.32
CA THR A 102 0.60 -6.68 5.43
C THR A 102 0.01 -5.37 4.94
N THR A 103 -1.26 -5.15 5.24
CA THR A 103 -1.98 -3.94 4.86
C THR A 103 -2.36 -3.18 6.12
N ILE A 104 -2.06 -1.88 6.15
CA ILE A 104 -2.38 -1.02 7.29
C ILE A 104 -3.23 0.14 6.79
N LEU A 105 -4.35 0.39 7.48
CA LEU A 105 -5.31 1.42 7.10
C LEU A 105 -5.30 2.56 8.10
N PHE A 106 -5.27 3.79 7.56
CA PHE A 106 -5.31 5.02 8.35
C PHE A 106 -6.52 5.85 7.95
N ASN A 107 -7.23 6.38 8.96
CA ASN A 107 -8.38 7.23 8.71
C ASN A 107 -7.95 8.63 8.29
N LYS A 108 -8.93 9.51 8.03
CA LYS A 108 -8.68 10.87 7.57
C LYS A 108 -7.94 11.76 8.58
N ARG A 109 -7.85 11.32 9.83
CA ARG A 109 -7.09 12.01 10.87
C ARG A 109 -5.68 11.45 11.05
N GLY A 110 -5.29 10.50 10.20
CA GLY A 110 -3.96 9.90 10.27
C GLY A 110 -3.81 8.83 11.34
N GLU A 111 -4.90 8.29 11.84
CA GLU A 111 -4.90 7.25 12.87
C GLU A 111 -5.05 5.87 12.26
N GLU A 112 -4.19 4.94 12.65
CA GLU A 112 -4.33 3.54 12.23
C GLU A 112 -5.61 2.97 12.84
N PHE A 113 -6.47 2.34 12.01
CA PHE A 113 -7.70 1.76 12.52
C PHE A 113 -7.88 0.28 12.14
N ALA A 114 -7.04 -0.25 11.25
CA ALA A 114 -7.14 -1.66 10.88
C ALA A 114 -5.85 -2.18 10.27
N ARG A 115 -5.60 -3.47 10.44
CA ARG A 115 -4.51 -4.20 9.78
C ARG A 115 -5.03 -5.50 9.22
N ILE A 116 -4.53 -5.87 8.05
CA ILE A 116 -4.78 -7.16 7.45
C ILE A 116 -3.44 -7.85 7.30
N ILE A 117 -3.27 -8.99 7.96
CA ILE A 117 -2.05 -9.79 7.89
C ILE A 117 -2.29 -10.92 6.90
N GLY A 118 -1.44 -11.00 5.88
CA GLY A 118 -1.61 -11.94 4.79
C GLY A 118 -2.36 -11.33 3.61
N SER A 119 -2.52 -12.11 2.55
CA SER A 119 -3.17 -11.64 1.33
C SER A 119 -4.69 -11.55 1.51
N THR A 120 -5.30 -10.65 0.76
CA THR A 120 -6.75 -10.49 0.74
C THR A 120 -7.20 -10.15 -0.68
N ASP A 121 -8.47 -10.40 -0.95
CA ASP A 121 -9.09 -9.96 -2.19
C ASP A 121 -9.69 -8.58 -1.96
N PHE A 122 -9.00 -7.55 -2.46
CA PHE A 122 -9.44 -6.17 -2.34
C PHE A 122 -10.65 -5.84 -3.23
N SER A 123 -11.09 -6.80 -4.06
CA SER A 123 -12.31 -6.68 -4.87
C SER A 123 -13.56 -7.15 -4.13
N ASP A 124 -13.41 -7.71 -2.94
CA ASP A 124 -14.53 -8.21 -2.17
C ASP A 124 -15.52 -7.08 -1.84
N LYS A 125 -16.80 -7.30 -2.16
CA LYS A 125 -17.84 -6.27 -1.99
C LYS A 125 -18.00 -5.84 -0.53
N LYS A 126 -17.96 -6.78 0.40
CA LYS A 126 -18.11 -6.47 1.82
C LYS A 126 -16.96 -5.63 2.32
N PHE A 127 -15.75 -5.94 1.87
CA PHE A 127 -14.57 -5.15 2.20
C PHE A 127 -14.71 -3.72 1.68
N ILE A 128 -15.09 -3.57 0.41
CA ILE A 128 -15.25 -2.26 -0.22
C ILE A 128 -16.34 -1.44 0.48
N GLU A 129 -17.48 -2.04 0.81
CA GLU A 129 -18.56 -1.37 1.54
C GLU A 129 -18.08 -0.90 2.92
N TRP A 130 -17.40 -1.77 3.64
CA TRP A 130 -16.84 -1.44 4.93
C TRP A 130 -15.84 -0.28 4.84
N LEU A 131 -14.90 -0.37 3.91
CA LEU A 131 -13.88 0.66 3.75
C LEU A 131 -14.49 1.99 3.31
N SER A 132 -15.54 1.95 2.47
CA SER A 132 -16.18 3.15 1.97
C SER A 132 -16.83 3.98 3.09
N SER A 133 -17.15 3.36 4.22
CA SER A 133 -17.69 4.09 5.38
C SER A 133 -16.66 5.03 6.01
N TYR A 134 -15.39 4.85 5.69
CA TYR A 134 -14.29 5.71 6.16
C TYR A 134 -13.85 6.73 5.10
N ASN A 135 -14.44 6.68 3.92
CA ASN A 135 -14.05 7.55 2.81
C ASN A 135 -14.49 9.04 3.08
#